data_ac32aa1df00d820307e82ebb7f5f5c77
#
_entry.id   ac32aa1df00d820307e82ebb7f5f5c77
#
_cell.length_a   1.000
_cell.length_b   1.000
_cell.length_c   1.000
_cell.angle_alpha   90.00
_cell.angle_beta   90.00
_cell.angle_gamma   90.00
#
_symmetry.space_group_name_H-M   'P 1'
#
loop_
_entity.id
_entity.type
_entity.pdbx_description
1 polymer ?
#
loop_
_entity_poly.entity_id
_entity_poly.type
_entity_poly.pdbx_seq_one_letter_code
_entity_poly.pdbx_strand_id
1 'polypeptide(L)'
;MPKKPRIIFMPHANIQYSQLDPARRRWVCEHSYRPLFELVRDGGYRIAFEASGRTLEVMAQEAPEVLALLRELVQSGWIEPVGSPFIHVMLANIPPEIGLDTLRHGLDAWEKYTGVRPAAGWNPECGWASFLPELYREAGFQSLVMDADSFFLSFPEIREATGLSYDVQGHSNKNHLFKIEEYIRDRPEFLRYLTNPSAAPNGLNMIFRSDCMANPMLWYLMGATEGMRSEPVSPGEIRAMLENWKSRIAASGSFIMPYAEDAEYIGTSAYFYVKQFNQARFFEPEPSSVARFRELLDTATSLGYELSTPSEVIENAGPPIENDLIEQIENGVAWHGGTAKAWANTEYSRLLDPVCRSIFDGIALLKKRTGGRKELDDALKALTSVGVGFALAAAADLPGPLQRPRNARRPVPGERISRKSDGEGWHSGAPRAIFSGTYADPDPLHRGESDEPQVFRRSMKQRGRA
;
A
#
# COMPACT_ATOMS: atom_id res chain seq x y z
N MET A 1 -8.90 -34.21 10.37
CA MET A 1 -9.53 -33.01 10.95
C MET A 1 -9.67 -31.98 9.83
N PRO A 2 -10.74 -31.21 9.76
CA PRO A 2 -10.83 -30.12 8.80
C PRO A 2 -9.65 -29.16 9.04
N LYS A 3 -9.00 -28.70 7.94
CA LYS A 3 -7.92 -27.72 8.04
C LYS A 3 -8.49 -26.42 8.66
N LYS A 4 -7.73 -25.82 9.58
CA LYS A 4 -8.10 -24.50 10.13
C LYS A 4 -8.02 -23.44 9.02
N PRO A 5 -8.97 -22.51 8.95
CA PRO A 5 -8.85 -21.37 8.04
C PRO A 5 -7.64 -20.52 8.44
N ARG A 6 -6.89 -20.05 7.45
CA ARG A 6 -5.71 -19.20 7.67
C ARG A 6 -6.03 -17.74 7.41
N ILE A 7 -5.28 -16.87 8.08
CA ILE A 7 -5.39 -15.42 7.89
C ILE A 7 -3.99 -14.81 7.85
N ILE A 8 -3.76 -13.96 6.87
CA ILE A 8 -2.47 -13.26 6.68
C ILE A 8 -2.65 -11.80 7.03
N PHE A 9 -1.81 -11.30 7.93
CA PHE A 9 -1.61 -9.87 8.18
C PHE A 9 -0.22 -9.51 7.67
N MET A 10 -0.16 -8.53 6.77
CA MET A 10 1.08 -8.07 6.16
C MET A 10 1.15 -6.53 6.20
N PRO A 11 1.55 -5.93 7.33
CA PRO A 11 1.95 -4.54 7.32
C PRO A 11 3.10 -4.31 6.33
N HIS A 12 2.99 -3.27 5.50
CA HIS A 12 4.06 -2.90 4.58
C HIS A 12 4.68 -1.55 4.97
N ALA A 13 6.02 -1.49 5.01
CA ALA A 13 6.74 -0.32 5.49
C ALA A 13 7.19 0.57 4.33
N ASN A 14 6.77 1.82 4.37
CA ASN A 14 7.13 2.83 3.39
C ASN A 14 7.68 4.11 4.02
N ILE A 15 8.90 4.04 4.57
CA ILE A 15 9.59 5.23 5.12
C ILE A 15 9.98 6.25 4.05
N GLN A 16 9.65 5.98 2.80
CA GLN A 16 9.93 6.84 1.65
C GLN A 16 8.74 7.73 1.27
N TYR A 17 7.74 7.87 2.12
CA TYR A 17 6.67 8.83 1.90
C TYR A 17 7.23 10.18 1.49
N SER A 18 6.78 10.71 0.35
CA SER A 18 7.24 11.99 -0.19
C SER A 18 7.01 13.16 0.76
N GLN A 19 5.99 13.04 1.60
CA GLN A 19 5.63 14.06 2.59
C GLN A 19 6.35 13.89 3.94
N LEU A 20 7.01 12.75 4.17
CA LEU A 20 7.75 12.53 5.41
C LEU A 20 9.07 13.30 5.37
N ASP A 21 9.25 14.25 6.30
CA ASP A 21 10.53 14.91 6.50
C ASP A 21 11.60 13.84 6.81
N PRO A 22 12.71 13.79 6.06
CA PRO A 22 13.83 12.88 6.34
C PRO A 22 14.30 12.89 7.80
N ALA A 23 14.28 14.04 8.47
CA ALA A 23 14.63 14.15 9.89
C ALA A 23 13.70 13.38 10.84
N ARG A 24 12.51 12.98 10.36
CA ARG A 24 11.54 12.22 11.15
C ARG A 24 11.56 10.72 10.91
N ARG A 25 12.41 10.21 10.04
CA ARG A 25 12.48 8.77 9.72
C ARG A 25 12.77 7.92 10.94
N ARG A 26 13.76 8.33 11.75
CA ARG A 26 14.05 7.67 13.03
C ARG A 26 12.81 7.64 13.94
N TRP A 27 12.10 8.75 14.04
CA TRP A 27 10.88 8.85 14.85
C TRP A 27 9.80 7.85 14.38
N VAL A 28 9.61 7.68 13.08
CA VAL A 28 8.68 6.68 12.53
C VAL A 28 9.12 5.26 12.90
N CYS A 29 10.40 4.93 12.77
CA CYS A 29 10.93 3.63 13.21
C CYS A 29 10.64 3.36 14.69
N GLU A 30 10.78 4.37 15.55
CA GLU A 30 10.58 4.26 16.99
C GLU A 30 9.10 4.19 17.40
N HIS A 31 8.21 4.87 16.68
CA HIS A 31 6.79 5.01 17.05
C HIS A 31 5.84 4.08 16.29
N SER A 32 6.29 3.52 15.17
CA SER A 32 5.53 2.57 14.37
C SER A 32 6.16 1.17 14.37
N TYR A 33 7.33 1.03 13.76
CA TYR A 33 7.92 -0.30 13.56
C TYR A 33 8.35 -0.99 14.85
N ARG A 34 8.96 -0.27 15.78
CA ARG A 34 9.32 -0.84 17.08
C ARG A 34 8.11 -1.39 17.84
N PRO A 35 7.02 -0.62 18.08
CA PRO A 35 5.85 -1.14 18.76
C PRO A 35 5.19 -2.32 18.05
N LEU A 36 5.19 -2.33 16.71
CA LEU A 36 4.70 -3.46 15.94
C LEU A 36 5.54 -4.72 16.19
N PHE A 37 6.86 -4.61 16.13
CA PHE A 37 7.76 -5.75 16.32
C PHE A 37 7.74 -6.26 17.77
N GLU A 38 7.68 -5.37 18.75
CA GLU A 38 7.51 -5.71 20.17
C GLU A 38 6.18 -6.45 20.38
N LEU A 39 5.10 -5.97 19.77
CA LEU A 39 3.79 -6.64 19.83
C LEU A 39 3.84 -8.04 19.24
N VAL A 40 4.52 -8.23 18.10
CA VAL A 40 4.70 -9.55 17.48
C VAL A 40 5.48 -10.50 18.40
N ARG A 41 6.60 -10.03 18.94
CA ARG A 41 7.44 -10.80 19.88
C ARG A 41 6.68 -11.20 21.14
N ASP A 42 6.09 -10.21 21.79
CA ASP A 42 5.49 -10.38 23.13
C ASP A 42 4.15 -11.14 23.07
N GLY A 43 3.44 -11.03 21.95
CA GLY A 43 2.19 -11.76 21.72
C GLY A 43 2.36 -13.13 21.08
N GLY A 44 3.54 -13.45 20.55
CA GLY A 44 3.78 -14.68 19.80
C GLY A 44 2.93 -14.75 18.53
N TYR A 45 2.71 -13.62 17.87
CA TYR A 45 1.94 -13.56 16.63
C TYR A 45 2.82 -13.89 15.43
N ARG A 46 2.23 -14.58 14.46
CA ARG A 46 2.88 -14.87 13.18
C ARG A 46 2.29 -13.96 12.10
N ILE A 47 3.12 -13.15 11.46
CA ILE A 47 2.72 -12.21 10.42
C ILE A 47 3.72 -12.21 9.26
N ALA A 48 3.34 -11.62 8.14
CA ALA A 48 4.27 -11.19 7.11
C ALA A 48 4.62 -9.70 7.32
N PHE A 49 5.78 -9.26 6.86
CA PHE A 49 6.16 -7.86 6.89
C PHE A 49 6.90 -7.50 5.61
N GLU A 50 6.39 -6.52 4.90
CA GLU A 50 7.02 -6.00 3.68
C GLU A 50 7.85 -4.77 3.98
N ALA A 51 9.02 -4.66 3.35
CA ALA A 51 9.79 -3.44 3.29
C ALA A 51 10.65 -3.36 2.03
N SER A 52 10.76 -2.16 1.49
CA SER A 52 11.73 -1.88 0.43
C SER A 52 13.16 -1.97 0.94
N GLY A 53 14.11 -2.28 0.07
CA GLY A 53 15.53 -2.32 0.44
C GLY A 53 16.03 -1.00 1.04
N ARG A 54 15.51 0.14 0.57
CA ARG A 54 15.82 1.46 1.10
C ARG A 54 15.26 1.67 2.50
N THR A 55 14.07 1.16 2.80
CA THR A 55 13.51 1.19 4.16
C THR A 55 14.44 0.46 5.14
N LEU A 56 14.93 -0.73 4.78
CA LEU A 56 15.89 -1.47 5.60
C LEU A 56 17.22 -0.73 5.77
N GLU A 57 17.71 -0.10 4.71
CA GLU A 57 18.94 0.70 4.76
C GLU A 57 18.81 1.91 5.68
N VAL A 58 17.66 2.60 5.63
CA VAL A 58 17.35 3.72 6.55
C VAL A 58 17.24 3.23 7.99
N MET A 59 16.55 2.10 8.24
CA MET A 59 16.52 1.51 9.59
C MET A 59 17.92 1.17 10.09
N ALA A 60 18.80 0.63 9.23
CA ALA A 60 20.17 0.32 9.61
C ALA A 60 20.99 1.55 9.99
N GLN A 61 20.74 2.68 9.33
CA GLN A 61 21.46 3.93 9.54
C GLN A 61 20.91 4.73 10.75
N GLU A 62 19.61 4.79 10.89
CA GLU A 62 18.95 5.73 11.79
C GLU A 62 18.34 5.07 13.05
N ALA A 63 17.97 3.77 12.97
CA ALA A 63 17.36 3.02 14.07
C ALA A 63 17.86 1.56 14.09
N PRO A 64 19.17 1.32 14.23
CA PRO A 64 19.77 -0.02 14.14
C PRO A 64 19.21 -1.01 15.17
N GLU A 65 18.75 -0.53 16.32
CA GLU A 65 18.10 -1.34 17.35
C GLU A 65 16.73 -1.87 16.89
N VAL A 66 15.98 -1.11 16.10
CA VAL A 66 14.69 -1.56 15.52
C VAL A 66 14.95 -2.60 14.43
N LEU A 67 15.97 -2.39 13.61
CA LEU A 67 16.40 -3.38 12.63
C LEU A 67 16.89 -4.68 13.29
N ALA A 68 17.59 -4.59 14.42
CA ALA A 68 18.04 -5.78 15.17
C ALA A 68 16.84 -6.62 15.65
N LEU A 69 15.80 -5.97 16.14
CA LEU A 69 14.55 -6.63 16.54
C LEU A 69 13.84 -7.27 15.34
N LEU A 70 13.74 -6.58 14.21
CA LEU A 70 13.21 -7.17 12.96
C LEU A 70 14.00 -8.42 12.56
N ARG A 71 15.34 -8.34 12.59
CA ARG A 71 16.23 -9.48 12.27
C ARG A 71 15.96 -10.69 13.18
N GLU A 72 15.83 -10.46 14.49
CA GLU A 72 15.51 -11.51 15.46
C GLU A 72 14.18 -12.20 15.09
N LEU A 73 13.15 -11.42 14.82
CA LEU A 73 11.81 -11.95 14.50
C LEU A 73 11.77 -12.69 13.16
N VAL A 74 12.52 -12.22 12.18
CA VAL A 74 12.66 -12.91 10.88
C VAL A 74 13.41 -14.23 11.03
N GLN A 75 14.53 -14.23 11.76
CA GLN A 75 15.34 -15.44 11.97
C GLN A 75 14.64 -16.47 12.86
N SER A 76 13.82 -16.04 13.80
CA SER A 76 13.00 -16.94 14.63
C SER A 76 11.71 -17.39 13.95
N GLY A 77 11.38 -16.84 12.78
CA GLY A 77 10.22 -17.22 11.98
C GLY A 77 8.90 -16.61 12.46
N TRP A 78 8.89 -15.65 13.37
CA TRP A 78 7.67 -14.92 13.73
C TRP A 78 7.22 -13.94 12.63
N ILE A 79 8.18 -13.42 11.87
CA ILE A 79 7.92 -12.57 10.71
C ILE A 79 8.45 -13.25 9.45
N GLU A 80 7.57 -13.48 8.46
CA GLU A 80 8.01 -13.78 7.10
C GLU A 80 8.36 -12.47 6.40
N PRO A 81 9.61 -12.30 5.89
CA PRO A 81 9.95 -11.14 5.09
C PRO A 81 9.29 -11.22 3.71
N VAL A 82 8.68 -10.10 3.30
CA VAL A 82 8.16 -9.92 1.95
C VAL A 82 8.99 -8.86 1.26
N GLY A 83 9.57 -9.22 0.11
CA GLY A 83 10.47 -8.35 -0.63
C GLY A 83 9.73 -7.49 -1.64
N SER A 84 10.28 -6.32 -1.88
CA SER A 84 9.86 -5.40 -2.93
C SER A 84 11.09 -4.79 -3.61
N PRO A 85 10.94 -3.93 -4.64
CA PRO A 85 12.07 -3.23 -5.21
C PRO A 85 12.90 -2.52 -4.13
N PHE A 86 14.19 -2.27 -4.42
CA PHE A 86 15.07 -1.56 -3.49
C PHE A 86 14.48 -0.23 -3.03
N ILE A 87 13.73 0.41 -3.88
CA ILE A 87 12.96 1.62 -3.59
C ILE A 87 11.50 1.38 -3.98
N HIS A 88 10.58 2.08 -3.34
CA HIS A 88 9.13 1.95 -3.58
C HIS A 88 8.74 2.59 -4.93
N VAL A 89 9.12 1.94 -6.04
CA VAL A 89 8.87 2.39 -7.41
C VAL A 89 7.80 1.53 -8.07
N MET A 90 6.91 2.15 -8.81
CA MET A 90 5.94 1.42 -9.63
C MET A 90 6.65 0.77 -10.81
N LEU A 91 6.86 -0.54 -10.75
CA LEU A 91 7.57 -1.31 -11.76
C LEU A 91 6.89 -1.25 -13.13
N ALA A 92 5.57 -1.07 -13.17
CA ALA A 92 4.83 -0.88 -14.42
C ALA A 92 5.23 0.39 -15.20
N ASN A 93 5.85 1.37 -14.53
CA ASN A 93 6.20 2.68 -15.11
C ASN A 93 7.68 2.83 -15.47
N ILE A 94 8.49 1.80 -15.26
CA ILE A 94 9.94 1.82 -15.55
C ILE A 94 10.32 0.69 -16.51
N PRO A 95 11.48 0.79 -17.21
CA PRO A 95 11.95 -0.29 -18.06
C PRO A 95 12.12 -1.61 -17.30
N PRO A 96 11.71 -2.76 -17.88
CA PRO A 96 11.77 -4.06 -17.18
C PRO A 96 13.16 -4.42 -16.65
N GLU A 97 14.22 -4.11 -17.40
CA GLU A 97 15.61 -4.39 -17.00
C GLU A 97 16.00 -3.62 -15.72
N ILE A 98 15.55 -2.37 -15.61
CA ILE A 98 15.74 -1.55 -14.41
C ILE A 98 14.87 -2.10 -13.25
N GLY A 99 13.65 -2.53 -13.57
CA GLY A 99 12.76 -3.20 -12.63
C GLY A 99 13.39 -4.45 -12.03
N LEU A 100 14.00 -5.29 -12.87
CA LEU A 100 14.70 -6.50 -12.44
C LEU A 100 15.89 -6.19 -11.51
N ASP A 101 16.72 -5.23 -11.88
CA ASP A 101 17.86 -4.83 -11.06
C ASP A 101 17.43 -4.30 -9.69
N THR A 102 16.40 -3.46 -9.64
CA THR A 102 15.92 -2.91 -8.35
C THR A 102 15.24 -3.97 -7.48
N LEU A 103 14.58 -4.98 -8.07
CA LEU A 103 14.06 -6.14 -7.34
C LEU A 103 15.20 -6.97 -6.71
N ARG A 104 16.23 -7.29 -7.49
CA ARG A 104 17.41 -8.01 -6.99
C ARG A 104 18.10 -7.26 -5.87
N HIS A 105 18.28 -5.94 -6.01
CA HIS A 105 18.83 -5.12 -4.93
C HIS A 105 17.96 -5.08 -3.67
N GLY A 106 16.62 -5.14 -3.82
CA GLY A 106 15.70 -5.28 -2.69
C GLY A 106 15.93 -6.59 -1.93
N LEU A 107 16.01 -7.70 -2.66
CA LEU A 107 16.32 -9.01 -2.10
C LEU A 107 17.68 -9.06 -1.40
N ASP A 108 18.71 -8.47 -2.02
CA ASP A 108 20.05 -8.39 -1.45
C ASP A 108 20.09 -7.56 -0.17
N ALA A 109 19.25 -6.51 -0.09
CA ALA A 109 19.11 -5.71 1.13
C ALA A 109 18.50 -6.53 2.28
N TRP A 110 17.45 -7.29 2.03
CA TRP A 110 16.85 -8.18 3.01
C TRP A 110 17.87 -9.21 3.53
N GLU A 111 18.56 -9.90 2.62
CA GLU A 111 19.60 -10.86 2.98
C GLU A 111 20.73 -10.22 3.79
N LYS A 112 21.21 -9.05 3.35
CA LYS A 112 22.26 -8.29 4.05
C LYS A 112 21.86 -7.91 5.48
N TYR A 113 20.64 -7.40 5.68
CA TYR A 113 20.22 -6.80 6.94
C TYR A 113 19.57 -7.80 7.91
N THR A 114 18.93 -8.85 7.40
CA THR A 114 18.25 -9.84 8.25
C THR A 114 18.86 -11.25 8.18
N GLY A 115 19.65 -11.55 7.16
CA GLY A 115 20.18 -12.88 6.88
C GLY A 115 19.19 -13.80 6.15
N VAL A 116 18.03 -13.29 5.75
CA VAL A 116 16.99 -14.06 5.05
C VAL A 116 16.62 -13.37 3.75
N ARG A 117 16.58 -14.15 2.66
CA ARG A 117 16.12 -13.68 1.35
C ARG A 117 14.63 -13.98 1.18
N PRO A 118 13.77 -12.99 0.94
CA PRO A 118 12.33 -13.20 0.78
C PRO A 118 11.98 -14.14 -0.38
N ALA A 119 11.01 -15.02 -0.16
CA ALA A 119 10.40 -15.84 -1.20
C ALA A 119 9.11 -15.19 -1.76
N ALA A 120 8.41 -14.45 -0.92
CA ALA A 120 7.22 -13.71 -1.30
C ALA A 120 7.59 -12.27 -1.70
N GLY A 121 6.91 -11.76 -2.73
CA GLY A 121 7.09 -10.41 -3.25
C GLY A 121 5.84 -9.54 -3.08
N TRP A 122 6.07 -8.24 -3.01
CA TRP A 122 5.03 -7.20 -3.07
C TRP A 122 5.35 -6.23 -4.20
N ASN A 123 4.35 -5.92 -5.00
CA ASN A 123 4.51 -4.91 -6.03
C ASN A 123 3.96 -3.57 -5.53
N PRO A 124 4.80 -2.52 -5.46
CA PRO A 124 4.39 -1.22 -4.97
C PRO A 124 3.10 -0.72 -5.60
N GLU A 125 2.18 -0.20 -4.76
CA GLU A 125 0.85 0.27 -5.14
C GLU A 125 -0.01 -0.80 -5.83
N CYS A 126 0.36 -2.07 -5.76
CA CYS A 126 -0.23 -3.15 -6.56
C CYS A 126 -0.33 -2.83 -8.07
N GLY A 127 0.54 -1.92 -8.56
CA GLY A 127 0.59 -1.54 -9.96
C GLY A 127 0.79 -2.76 -10.85
N TRP A 128 0.21 -2.78 -12.04
CA TRP A 128 0.27 -3.94 -12.90
C TRP A 128 0.79 -3.64 -14.30
N ALA A 129 1.58 -4.56 -14.81
CA ALA A 129 1.89 -4.72 -16.22
C ALA A 129 2.08 -6.22 -16.51
N SER A 130 1.75 -6.68 -17.71
CA SER A 130 1.77 -8.09 -18.09
C SER A 130 3.13 -8.78 -17.97
N PHE A 131 4.22 -8.01 -17.98
CA PHE A 131 5.58 -8.53 -17.81
C PHE A 131 5.99 -8.76 -16.34
N LEU A 132 5.21 -8.30 -15.36
CA LEU A 132 5.60 -8.35 -13.96
C LEU A 132 5.76 -9.78 -13.42
N PRO A 133 4.89 -10.75 -13.71
CA PRO A 133 5.10 -12.12 -13.25
C PRO A 133 6.45 -12.69 -13.67
N GLU A 134 6.87 -12.45 -14.93
CA GLU A 134 8.18 -12.89 -15.42
C GLU A 134 9.32 -12.18 -14.68
N LEU A 135 9.17 -10.87 -14.47
CA LEU A 135 10.17 -10.07 -13.79
C LEU A 135 10.41 -10.54 -12.34
N TYR A 136 9.33 -10.80 -11.59
CA TYR A 136 9.43 -11.32 -10.22
C TYR A 136 10.05 -12.72 -10.19
N ARG A 137 9.65 -13.58 -11.10
CA ARG A 137 10.21 -14.92 -11.21
C ARG A 137 11.70 -14.90 -11.53
N GLU A 138 12.12 -14.08 -12.48
CA GLU A 138 13.53 -13.90 -12.87
C GLU A 138 14.35 -13.28 -11.71
N ALA A 139 13.77 -12.40 -10.92
CA ALA A 139 14.42 -11.88 -9.72
C ALA A 139 14.64 -12.94 -8.63
N GLY A 140 13.87 -14.05 -8.64
CA GLY A 140 13.99 -15.18 -7.73
C GLY A 140 12.83 -15.30 -6.72
N PHE A 141 11.75 -14.56 -6.89
CA PHE A 141 10.55 -14.71 -6.07
C PHE A 141 9.78 -15.98 -6.44
N GLN A 142 9.11 -16.56 -5.46
CA GLN A 142 8.24 -17.73 -5.62
C GLN A 142 6.76 -17.37 -5.64
N SER A 143 6.44 -16.21 -5.05
CA SER A 143 5.08 -15.69 -5.02
C SER A 143 5.04 -14.17 -5.08
N LEU A 144 3.87 -13.64 -5.46
CA LEU A 144 3.57 -12.22 -5.53
C LEU A 144 2.22 -11.95 -4.87
N VAL A 145 2.20 -10.98 -3.97
CA VAL A 145 0.96 -10.44 -3.40
C VAL A 145 0.43 -9.35 -4.34
N MET A 146 -0.84 -9.46 -4.70
CA MET A 146 -1.51 -8.58 -5.66
C MET A 146 -2.88 -8.12 -5.17
N ASP A 147 -3.38 -7.09 -5.83
CA ASP A 147 -4.73 -6.57 -5.59
C ASP A 147 -5.79 -7.40 -6.34
N ALA A 148 -6.73 -7.93 -5.57
CA ALA A 148 -7.84 -8.69 -6.11
C ALA A 148 -8.85 -7.82 -6.85
N ASP A 149 -9.06 -6.60 -6.39
CA ASP A 149 -10.10 -5.74 -6.96
C ASP A 149 -9.71 -5.34 -8.40
N SER A 150 -8.43 -5.05 -8.65
CA SER A 150 -7.91 -4.86 -9.99
C SER A 150 -8.01 -6.11 -10.85
N PHE A 151 -7.73 -7.28 -10.28
CA PHE A 151 -7.89 -8.56 -10.97
C PHE A 151 -9.35 -8.82 -11.34
N PHE A 152 -10.29 -8.60 -10.42
CA PHE A 152 -11.72 -8.79 -10.72
C PHE A 152 -12.24 -7.81 -11.76
N LEU A 153 -11.68 -6.61 -11.86
CA LEU A 153 -12.01 -5.68 -12.94
C LEU A 153 -11.54 -6.16 -14.32
N SER A 154 -10.72 -7.22 -14.42
CA SER A 154 -10.41 -7.85 -15.71
C SER A 154 -11.60 -8.61 -16.31
N PHE A 155 -12.57 -9.04 -15.48
CA PHE A 155 -13.74 -9.76 -15.92
C PHE A 155 -14.81 -8.81 -16.50
N PRO A 156 -15.19 -8.94 -17.77
CA PRO A 156 -16.21 -8.07 -18.37
C PRO A 156 -17.55 -8.10 -17.63
N GLU A 157 -17.98 -9.28 -17.19
CA GLU A 157 -19.23 -9.46 -16.47
C GLU A 157 -19.25 -8.75 -15.11
N ILE A 158 -18.11 -8.65 -14.43
CA ILE A 158 -17.99 -7.90 -13.17
C ILE A 158 -18.09 -6.41 -13.44
N ARG A 159 -17.40 -5.90 -14.49
CA ARG A 159 -17.51 -4.49 -14.88
C ARG A 159 -18.93 -4.11 -15.27
N GLU A 160 -19.59 -4.97 -16.07
CA GLU A 160 -20.97 -4.74 -16.48
C GLU A 160 -21.92 -4.72 -15.29
N ALA A 161 -21.82 -5.69 -14.38
CA ALA A 161 -22.69 -5.80 -13.22
C ALA A 161 -22.47 -4.69 -12.19
N THR A 162 -21.23 -4.22 -12.01
CA THR A 162 -20.85 -3.25 -10.98
C THR A 162 -20.84 -1.81 -11.50
N GLY A 163 -20.71 -1.62 -12.82
CA GLY A 163 -20.49 -0.32 -13.44
C GLY A 163 -19.10 0.26 -13.17
N LEU A 164 -18.16 -0.54 -12.68
CA LEU A 164 -16.78 -0.10 -12.41
C LEU A 164 -15.91 -0.24 -13.67
N SER A 165 -14.82 0.52 -13.73
CA SER A 165 -13.93 0.59 -14.90
C SER A 165 -12.47 0.84 -14.49
N TYR A 166 -11.53 0.45 -15.34
CA TYR A 166 -10.12 0.84 -15.24
C TYR A 166 -9.82 2.28 -15.65
N ASP A 167 -10.75 2.93 -16.36
CA ASP A 167 -10.52 4.29 -16.89
C ASP A 167 -10.70 5.40 -15.87
N VAL A 168 -11.12 5.05 -14.66
CA VAL A 168 -11.32 6.00 -13.57
C VAL A 168 -9.98 6.38 -12.95
N GLN A 169 -9.76 7.68 -12.78
CA GLN A 169 -8.61 8.22 -12.04
C GLN A 169 -9.03 8.63 -10.64
N GLY A 170 -8.06 8.57 -9.69
CA GLY A 170 -8.30 8.90 -8.30
C GLY A 170 -9.13 7.86 -7.56
N HIS A 171 -9.84 8.29 -6.53
CA HIS A 171 -10.54 7.40 -5.58
C HIS A 171 -11.95 6.95 -6.00
N SER A 172 -12.42 7.33 -7.18
CA SER A 172 -13.81 7.08 -7.59
C SER A 172 -14.19 5.61 -7.58
N ASN A 173 -13.37 4.73 -8.14
CA ASN A 173 -13.62 3.28 -8.09
C ASN A 173 -13.42 2.74 -6.67
N LYS A 174 -12.38 3.16 -5.97
CA LYS A 174 -12.05 2.68 -4.62
C LYS A 174 -13.26 2.77 -3.67
N ASN A 175 -13.99 3.89 -3.71
CA ASN A 175 -15.17 4.09 -2.87
C ASN A 175 -16.34 3.16 -3.20
N HIS A 176 -16.28 2.43 -4.32
CA HIS A 176 -17.34 1.54 -4.80
C HIS A 176 -16.90 0.08 -4.94
N LEU A 177 -15.68 -0.26 -4.54
CA LEU A 177 -15.14 -1.63 -4.66
C LEU A 177 -15.98 -2.67 -3.88
N PHE A 178 -16.73 -2.26 -2.86
CA PHE A 178 -17.69 -3.14 -2.18
C PHE A 178 -18.70 -3.79 -3.15
N LYS A 179 -18.97 -3.19 -4.32
CA LYS A 179 -19.82 -3.78 -5.35
C LYS A 179 -19.21 -5.05 -5.94
N ILE A 180 -17.88 -5.12 -6.03
CA ILE A 180 -17.20 -6.34 -6.45
C ILE A 180 -17.44 -7.44 -5.41
N GLU A 181 -17.22 -7.12 -4.12
CA GLU A 181 -17.45 -8.07 -3.03
C GLU A 181 -18.91 -8.57 -2.99
N GLU A 182 -19.87 -7.67 -3.19
CA GLU A 182 -21.29 -8.04 -3.30
C GLU A 182 -21.56 -8.97 -4.48
N TYR A 183 -20.95 -8.70 -5.63
CA TYR A 183 -21.13 -9.53 -6.83
C TYR A 183 -20.53 -10.93 -6.67
N ILE A 184 -19.32 -11.04 -6.13
CA ILE A 184 -18.61 -12.32 -6.00
C ILE A 184 -19.03 -13.14 -4.77
N ARG A 185 -19.77 -12.55 -3.82
CA ARG A 185 -20.10 -13.10 -2.50
C ARG A 185 -20.60 -14.55 -2.51
N ASP A 186 -21.50 -14.84 -3.41
CA ASP A 186 -22.15 -16.14 -3.56
C ASP A 186 -21.75 -16.85 -4.87
N ARG A 187 -20.59 -16.50 -5.42
CA ARG A 187 -20.04 -17.02 -6.67
C ARG A 187 -18.68 -17.69 -6.43
N PRO A 188 -18.67 -19.01 -6.16
CA PRO A 188 -17.45 -19.74 -5.83
C PRO A 188 -16.38 -19.66 -6.93
N GLU A 189 -16.78 -19.52 -8.20
CA GLU A 189 -15.89 -19.39 -9.35
C GLU A 189 -15.00 -18.15 -9.29
N PHE A 190 -15.42 -17.08 -8.63
CA PHE A 190 -14.62 -15.88 -8.36
C PHE A 190 -14.00 -15.91 -6.96
N LEU A 191 -14.81 -16.28 -5.95
CA LEU A 191 -14.39 -16.26 -4.56
C LEU A 191 -13.13 -17.11 -4.30
N ARG A 192 -12.98 -18.20 -5.07
CA ARG A 192 -11.79 -19.08 -4.97
C ARG A 192 -10.48 -18.35 -5.16
N TYR A 193 -10.40 -17.29 -5.98
CA TYR A 193 -9.18 -16.52 -6.19
C TYR A 193 -8.77 -15.69 -4.97
N LEU A 194 -9.73 -15.24 -4.14
CA LEU A 194 -9.44 -14.56 -2.87
C LEU A 194 -9.04 -15.50 -1.74
N THR A 195 -9.41 -16.77 -1.86
CA THR A 195 -9.33 -17.73 -0.74
C THR A 195 -8.38 -18.89 -0.98
N ASN A 196 -7.76 -18.94 -2.16
CA ASN A 196 -6.74 -19.93 -2.51
C ASN A 196 -5.61 -19.27 -3.29
N PRO A 197 -4.38 -19.78 -3.18
CA PRO A 197 -3.31 -19.39 -4.09
C PRO A 197 -3.67 -19.70 -5.53
N SER A 198 -3.28 -18.84 -6.45
CA SER A 198 -3.31 -19.11 -7.87
C SER A 198 -1.91 -19.05 -8.47
N ALA A 199 -1.70 -19.58 -9.66
CA ALA A 199 -0.42 -19.54 -10.34
C ALA A 199 -0.57 -18.81 -11.67
N ALA A 200 0.29 -17.85 -11.94
CA ALA A 200 0.43 -17.25 -13.26
C ALA A 200 0.97 -18.29 -14.26
N PRO A 201 0.83 -18.08 -15.58
CA PRO A 201 1.29 -19.02 -16.59
C PRO A 201 2.76 -19.43 -16.48
N ASN A 202 3.61 -18.54 -16.00
CA ASN A 202 5.03 -18.82 -15.75
C ASN A 202 5.29 -19.59 -14.42
N GLY A 203 4.25 -19.98 -13.70
CA GLY A 203 4.33 -20.70 -12.44
C GLY A 203 4.65 -19.86 -11.20
N LEU A 204 4.62 -18.52 -11.29
CA LEU A 204 4.66 -17.66 -10.11
C LEU A 204 3.35 -17.77 -9.34
N ASN A 205 3.43 -18.09 -8.04
CA ASN A 205 2.24 -18.12 -7.21
C ASN A 205 1.72 -16.69 -6.96
N MET A 206 0.40 -16.56 -6.94
CA MET A 206 -0.28 -15.29 -6.71
C MET A 206 -1.15 -15.40 -5.45
N ILE A 207 -1.07 -14.41 -4.58
CA ILE A 207 -1.91 -14.25 -3.40
C ILE A 207 -2.61 -12.92 -3.51
N PHE A 208 -3.94 -12.91 -3.42
CA PHE A 208 -4.73 -11.70 -3.56
C PHE A 208 -5.15 -11.12 -2.22
N ARG A 209 -4.95 -9.81 -2.06
CA ARG A 209 -5.56 -8.98 -1.02
C ARG A 209 -6.77 -8.26 -1.61
N SER A 210 -7.67 -7.75 -0.78
CA SER A 210 -8.80 -6.94 -1.24
C SER A 210 -9.04 -5.72 -0.36
N ASP A 211 -9.25 -4.57 -0.98
CA ASP A 211 -9.60 -3.31 -0.31
C ASP A 211 -10.92 -3.42 0.46
N CYS A 212 -11.85 -4.27 0.01
CA CYS A 212 -13.11 -4.51 0.74
C CYS A 212 -12.90 -5.12 2.13
N MET A 213 -11.82 -5.89 2.32
CA MET A 213 -11.42 -6.40 3.64
C MET A 213 -10.48 -5.43 4.36
N ALA A 214 -9.53 -4.85 3.64
CA ALA A 214 -8.47 -4.02 4.22
C ALA A 214 -9.00 -2.67 4.74
N ASN A 215 -9.87 -1.99 3.99
CA ASN A 215 -10.41 -0.70 4.39
C ASN A 215 -11.13 -0.71 5.76
N PRO A 216 -12.06 -1.64 6.06
CA PRO A 216 -12.66 -1.71 7.40
C PRO A 216 -11.64 -1.93 8.51
N MET A 217 -10.60 -2.75 8.27
CA MET A 217 -9.54 -2.96 9.24
C MET A 217 -8.70 -1.71 9.46
N LEU A 218 -8.35 -1.00 8.38
CA LEU A 218 -7.62 0.26 8.45
C LEU A 218 -8.44 1.33 9.21
N TRP A 219 -9.71 1.48 8.91
CA TRP A 219 -10.58 2.44 9.61
C TRP A 219 -10.74 2.10 11.10
N TYR A 220 -10.86 0.81 11.41
CA TYR A 220 -10.85 0.35 12.80
C TYR A 220 -9.52 0.70 13.48
N LEU A 221 -8.40 0.38 12.83
CA LEU A 221 -7.05 0.65 13.33
C LEU A 221 -6.86 2.14 13.65
N MET A 222 -7.33 3.02 12.78
CA MET A 222 -7.26 4.47 12.97
C MET A 222 -8.22 5.01 14.03
N GLY A 223 -9.30 4.28 14.35
CA GLY A 223 -10.32 4.75 15.30
C GLY A 223 -11.04 6.01 14.83
N ALA A 224 -11.17 6.20 13.53
CA ALA A 224 -11.72 7.40 12.92
C ALA A 224 -12.68 7.05 11.78
N THR A 225 -13.38 8.05 11.26
CA THR A 225 -14.27 7.88 10.11
C THR A 225 -13.59 8.31 8.83
N GLU A 226 -13.74 7.50 7.79
CA GLU A 226 -13.30 7.83 6.44
C GLU A 226 -14.39 7.48 5.41
N GLY A 227 -14.31 8.07 4.25
CA GLY A 227 -15.25 7.83 3.16
C GLY A 227 -16.68 8.26 3.51
N MET A 228 -17.63 7.37 3.32
CA MET A 228 -19.06 7.62 3.57
C MET A 228 -19.52 7.28 4.99
N ARG A 229 -18.64 6.85 5.87
CA ARG A 229 -19.00 6.47 7.24
C ARG A 229 -19.24 7.71 8.13
N SER A 230 -20.23 7.60 9.00
CA SER A 230 -20.51 8.58 10.06
C SER A 230 -19.88 8.20 11.42
N GLU A 231 -19.61 6.90 11.62
CA GLU A 231 -19.10 6.35 12.87
C GLU A 231 -17.85 5.52 12.61
N PRO A 232 -16.91 5.46 13.55
CA PRO A 232 -15.77 4.55 13.48
C PRO A 232 -16.21 3.09 13.34
N VAL A 233 -15.36 2.26 12.73
CA VAL A 233 -15.58 0.81 12.71
C VAL A 233 -15.43 0.28 14.13
N SER A 234 -16.40 -0.53 14.58
CA SER A 234 -16.41 -1.12 15.90
C SER A 234 -15.73 -2.50 15.92
N PRO A 235 -15.25 -2.99 17.09
CA PRO A 235 -14.76 -4.35 17.24
C PRO A 235 -15.80 -5.41 16.83
N GLY A 236 -17.09 -5.14 17.08
CA GLY A 236 -18.18 -6.03 16.68
C GLY A 236 -18.33 -6.16 15.17
N GLU A 237 -18.15 -5.09 14.41
CA GLU A 237 -18.17 -5.13 12.95
C GLU A 237 -16.99 -5.92 12.39
N ILE A 238 -15.79 -5.74 12.94
CA ILE A 238 -14.59 -6.53 12.57
C ILE A 238 -14.85 -8.01 12.84
N ARG A 239 -15.37 -8.35 14.03
CA ARG A 239 -15.68 -9.74 14.38
C ARG A 239 -16.68 -10.35 13.40
N ALA A 240 -17.77 -9.65 13.12
CA ALA A 240 -18.81 -10.11 12.19
C ALA A 240 -18.27 -10.30 10.76
N MET A 241 -17.39 -9.40 10.31
CA MET A 241 -16.72 -9.52 9.02
C MET A 241 -15.85 -10.78 8.96
N LEU A 242 -15.02 -11.03 9.97
CA LEU A 242 -14.17 -12.22 10.03
C LEU A 242 -14.98 -13.52 10.14
N GLU A 243 -16.07 -13.56 10.93
CA GLU A 243 -16.96 -14.71 11.00
C GLU A 243 -17.61 -15.03 9.64
N ASN A 244 -18.03 -14.01 8.92
CA ASN A 244 -18.59 -14.15 7.59
C ASN A 244 -17.56 -14.72 6.60
N TRP A 245 -16.35 -14.17 6.59
CA TRP A 245 -15.26 -14.68 5.73
C TRP A 245 -14.86 -16.11 6.11
N LYS A 246 -14.83 -16.45 7.39
CA LYS A 246 -14.57 -17.82 7.83
C LYS A 246 -15.54 -18.83 7.23
N SER A 247 -16.83 -18.50 7.18
CA SER A 247 -17.84 -19.37 6.58
C SER A 247 -17.64 -19.56 5.07
N ARG A 248 -17.18 -18.50 4.37
CA ARG A 248 -16.86 -18.55 2.93
C ARG A 248 -15.62 -19.40 2.65
N ILE A 249 -14.53 -19.25 3.46
CA ILE A 249 -13.33 -20.07 3.34
C ILE A 249 -13.68 -21.54 3.50
N ALA A 250 -14.49 -21.90 4.50
CA ALA A 250 -14.89 -23.29 4.73
C ALA A 250 -15.58 -23.94 3.51
N ALA A 251 -16.21 -23.13 2.66
CA ALA A 251 -16.88 -23.60 1.46
C ALA A 251 -15.97 -23.68 0.22
N SER A 252 -14.95 -22.82 0.11
CA SER A 252 -14.25 -22.63 -1.17
C SER A 252 -12.75 -22.41 -1.08
N GLY A 253 -12.15 -22.33 0.12
CA GLY A 253 -10.78 -21.91 0.22
C GLY A 253 -10.00 -22.34 1.44
N SER A 254 -8.82 -21.75 1.61
CA SER A 254 -7.87 -22.06 2.68
C SER A 254 -7.44 -20.85 3.50
N PHE A 255 -7.54 -19.63 2.97
CA PHE A 255 -7.07 -18.42 3.65
C PHE A 255 -7.85 -17.17 3.24
N ILE A 256 -7.60 -16.08 3.97
CA ILE A 256 -7.84 -14.69 3.55
C ILE A 256 -6.65 -13.81 3.90
N MET A 257 -6.50 -12.69 3.18
CA MET A 257 -5.49 -11.65 3.44
C MET A 257 -6.19 -10.30 3.62
N PRO A 258 -6.70 -10.02 4.82
CA PRO A 258 -7.53 -8.84 5.07
C PRO A 258 -6.72 -7.58 5.39
N TYR A 259 -5.43 -7.70 5.67
CA TYR A 259 -4.55 -6.57 5.97
C TYR A 259 -3.25 -6.66 5.19
N ALA A 260 -3.10 -5.77 4.21
CA ALA A 260 -1.87 -5.49 3.50
C ALA A 260 -1.84 -3.99 3.25
N GLU A 261 -1.60 -3.22 4.32
CA GLU A 261 -1.67 -1.77 4.39
C GLU A 261 -0.42 -1.23 5.06
N ASP A 262 -0.21 0.09 4.99
CA ASP A 262 0.95 0.75 5.55
C ASP A 262 1.17 0.41 7.02
N ALA A 263 2.38 -0.03 7.36
CA ALA A 263 2.79 -0.30 8.73
C ALA A 263 2.77 0.97 9.61
N GLU A 264 2.95 2.11 8.99
CA GLU A 264 3.00 3.42 9.64
C GLU A 264 1.67 3.81 10.31
N TYR A 265 0.56 3.18 9.94
CA TYR A 265 -0.71 3.31 10.67
C TYR A 265 -0.73 2.61 12.04
N ILE A 266 0.26 1.75 12.32
CA ILE A 266 0.40 1.08 13.62
C ILE A 266 1.36 1.91 14.48
N GLY A 267 0.82 2.67 15.43
CA GLY A 267 1.56 3.56 16.35
C GLY A 267 1.60 5.02 15.91
N THR A 268 1.32 5.31 14.64
CA THR A 268 1.20 6.69 14.13
C THR A 268 -0.05 6.86 13.27
N SER A 269 -0.36 8.10 12.90
CA SER A 269 -1.46 8.39 11.98
C SER A 269 -1.08 8.15 10.51
N ALA A 270 0.18 7.93 10.17
CA ALA A 270 0.68 8.09 8.81
C ALA A 270 0.07 9.34 8.14
N TYR A 271 -0.47 9.25 6.92
CA TYR A 271 -1.36 10.29 6.39
C TYR A 271 -2.81 9.85 6.55
N PHE A 272 -3.58 10.55 7.38
CA PHE A 272 -4.99 10.24 7.59
C PHE A 272 -5.84 11.50 7.65
N TYR A 273 -6.89 11.55 6.81
CA TYR A 273 -7.86 12.63 6.82
C TYR A 273 -9.05 12.29 7.71
N VAL A 274 -9.21 13.04 8.81
CA VAL A 274 -10.33 12.87 9.73
C VAL A 274 -11.50 13.73 9.26
N LYS A 275 -12.44 13.12 8.55
CA LYS A 275 -13.60 13.80 7.98
C LYS A 275 -14.44 14.53 9.03
N GLN A 276 -14.63 13.94 10.22
CA GLN A 276 -15.38 14.54 11.32
C GLN A 276 -14.86 15.92 11.73
N PHE A 277 -13.55 16.12 11.64
CA PHE A 277 -12.87 17.34 12.06
C PHE A 277 -12.41 18.20 10.89
N ASN A 278 -12.64 17.74 9.66
CA ASN A 278 -12.13 18.36 8.43
C ASN A 278 -10.61 18.66 8.54
N GLN A 279 -9.86 17.68 9.07
CA GLN A 279 -8.45 17.83 9.41
C GLN A 279 -7.64 16.65 8.89
N ALA A 280 -6.53 16.94 8.21
CA ALA A 280 -5.51 15.95 7.92
C ALA A 280 -4.58 15.78 9.13
N ARG A 281 -4.34 14.52 9.52
CA ARG A 281 -3.27 14.13 10.45
C ARG A 281 -2.11 13.62 9.64
N PHE A 282 -0.89 13.91 10.08
CA PHE A 282 0.28 13.56 9.30
C PHE A 282 1.46 13.17 10.20
N PHE A 283 1.73 11.88 10.29
CA PHE A 283 2.73 11.28 11.17
C PHE A 283 2.67 11.82 12.60
N GLU A 284 1.46 11.91 13.15
CA GLU A 284 1.24 12.19 14.56
C GLU A 284 1.23 10.89 15.38
N PRO A 285 1.56 10.93 16.69
CA PRO A 285 1.47 9.74 17.53
C PRO A 285 0.04 9.21 17.63
N GLU A 286 -0.12 7.90 17.43
CA GLU A 286 -1.40 7.18 17.57
C GLU A 286 -1.18 5.83 18.30
N PRO A 287 -0.71 5.85 19.57
CA PRO A 287 -0.33 4.62 20.27
C PRO A 287 -1.50 3.65 20.49
N SER A 288 -2.74 4.14 20.50
CA SER A 288 -3.94 3.30 20.61
C SER A 288 -4.13 2.38 19.40
N SER A 289 -3.57 2.72 18.23
CA SER A 289 -3.64 1.85 17.07
C SER A 289 -2.83 0.55 17.24
N VAL A 290 -1.78 0.56 18.06
CA VAL A 290 -1.04 -0.68 18.42
C VAL A 290 -1.95 -1.63 19.21
N ALA A 291 -2.72 -1.12 20.16
CA ALA A 291 -3.67 -1.93 20.92
C ALA A 291 -4.80 -2.46 20.02
N ARG A 292 -5.31 -1.63 19.10
CA ARG A 292 -6.32 -2.07 18.12
C ARG A 292 -5.76 -3.11 17.14
N PHE A 293 -4.51 -3.00 16.72
CA PHE A 293 -3.89 -4.03 15.89
C PHE A 293 -3.74 -5.37 16.65
N ARG A 294 -3.36 -5.33 17.93
CA ARG A 294 -3.40 -6.51 18.81
C ARG A 294 -4.80 -7.13 18.82
N GLU A 295 -5.83 -6.31 19.01
CA GLU A 295 -7.23 -6.78 19.06
C GLU A 295 -7.68 -7.43 17.74
N LEU A 296 -7.19 -6.95 16.57
CA LEU A 296 -7.42 -7.61 15.28
C LEU A 296 -6.84 -9.03 15.28
N LEU A 297 -5.59 -9.20 15.70
CA LEU A 297 -4.92 -10.51 15.76
C LEU A 297 -5.59 -11.45 16.77
N ASP A 298 -5.93 -10.95 17.95
CA ASP A 298 -6.63 -11.72 19.01
C ASP A 298 -8.05 -12.12 18.57
N THR A 299 -8.76 -11.24 17.89
CA THR A 299 -10.09 -11.53 17.34
C THR A 299 -10.01 -12.64 16.32
N ALA A 300 -9.07 -12.58 15.38
CA ALA A 300 -8.86 -13.62 14.38
C ALA A 300 -8.56 -14.97 15.03
N THR A 301 -7.64 -15.02 15.99
CA THR A 301 -7.26 -16.25 16.70
C THR A 301 -8.41 -16.80 17.54
N SER A 302 -9.18 -15.94 18.23
CA SER A 302 -10.36 -16.33 19.02
C SER A 302 -11.46 -16.94 18.17
N LEU A 303 -11.56 -16.52 16.92
CA LEU A 303 -12.47 -17.09 15.93
C LEU A 303 -11.95 -18.42 15.34
N GLY A 304 -10.75 -18.85 15.72
CA GLY A 304 -10.13 -20.10 15.28
C GLY A 304 -9.42 -20.02 13.93
N TYR A 305 -9.07 -18.82 13.49
CA TYR A 305 -8.10 -18.66 12.41
C TYR A 305 -6.71 -19.04 12.90
N GLU A 306 -5.89 -19.56 11.99
CA GLU A 306 -4.45 -19.72 12.16
C GLU A 306 -3.77 -18.51 11.51
N LEU A 307 -3.03 -17.72 12.32
CA LEU A 307 -2.18 -16.67 11.79
C LEU A 307 -1.10 -17.31 10.92
N SER A 308 -0.97 -16.86 9.70
CA SER A 308 -0.13 -17.51 8.69
C SER A 308 0.57 -16.48 7.81
N THR A 309 1.40 -16.95 6.92
CA THR A 309 2.22 -16.15 6.02
C THR A 309 2.04 -16.59 4.57
N PRO A 310 2.45 -15.77 3.58
CA PRO A 310 2.36 -16.13 2.17
C PRO A 310 2.94 -17.50 1.82
N SER A 311 4.16 -17.79 2.26
CA SER A 311 4.81 -19.09 1.98
C SER A 311 4.06 -20.25 2.61
N GLU A 312 3.63 -20.12 3.87
CA GLU A 312 2.89 -21.18 4.56
C GLU A 312 1.54 -21.48 3.91
N VAL A 313 0.86 -20.44 3.42
CA VAL A 313 -0.41 -20.63 2.73
C VAL A 313 -0.19 -21.42 1.44
N ILE A 314 0.86 -21.11 0.68
CA ILE A 314 1.20 -21.82 -0.55
C ILE A 314 1.59 -23.28 -0.25
N GLU A 315 2.47 -23.52 0.72
CA GLU A 315 2.93 -24.85 1.09
C GLU A 315 1.81 -25.75 1.59
N ASN A 316 0.84 -25.16 2.27
CA ASN A 316 -0.25 -25.91 2.90
C ASN A 316 -1.55 -25.93 2.09
N ALA A 317 -1.65 -25.18 1.01
CA ALA A 317 -2.77 -25.26 0.07
C ALA A 317 -2.69 -26.57 -0.74
N GLY A 318 -3.74 -26.86 -1.48
CA GLY A 318 -3.66 -27.81 -2.59
C GLY A 318 -2.91 -27.22 -3.76
N PRO A 319 -2.92 -27.87 -4.93
CA PRO A 319 -2.40 -27.28 -6.15
C PRO A 319 -2.99 -25.86 -6.37
N PRO A 320 -2.18 -24.86 -6.75
CA PRO A 320 -2.67 -23.52 -6.99
C PRO A 320 -3.67 -23.54 -8.16
N ILE A 321 -4.59 -22.58 -8.17
CA ILE A 321 -5.51 -22.40 -9.29
C ILE A 321 -4.71 -21.87 -10.48
N GLU A 322 -4.73 -22.56 -11.60
CA GLU A 322 -4.18 -22.03 -12.86
C GLU A 322 -4.92 -20.72 -13.20
N ASN A 323 -4.17 -19.66 -13.43
CA ASN A 323 -4.72 -18.31 -13.59
C ASN A 323 -4.14 -17.61 -14.83
N ASP A 324 -4.60 -18.03 -15.99
CA ASP A 324 -4.29 -17.37 -17.26
C ASP A 324 -4.91 -15.97 -17.37
N LEU A 325 -5.94 -15.72 -16.55
CA LEU A 325 -6.65 -14.45 -16.55
C LEU A 325 -5.82 -13.31 -15.97
N ILE A 326 -4.73 -13.61 -15.25
CA ILE A 326 -3.83 -12.60 -14.73
C ILE A 326 -3.23 -11.72 -15.83
N GLU A 327 -3.06 -12.26 -17.03
CA GLU A 327 -2.56 -11.52 -18.19
C GLU A 327 -3.57 -10.51 -18.75
N GLN A 328 -4.84 -10.64 -18.37
CA GLN A 328 -5.91 -9.74 -18.80
C GLN A 328 -6.06 -8.51 -17.94
N ILE A 329 -5.31 -8.42 -16.83
CA ILE A 329 -5.33 -7.22 -15.99
C ILE A 329 -4.77 -6.04 -16.77
N GLU A 330 -5.57 -4.99 -16.88
CA GLU A 330 -5.16 -3.70 -17.43
C GLU A 330 -4.66 -2.82 -16.27
N ASN A 331 -3.41 -2.42 -16.23
CA ASN A 331 -2.86 -1.38 -15.33
C ASN A 331 -3.51 -1.29 -13.94
N GLY A 332 -3.59 -2.40 -13.21
CA GLY A 332 -4.18 -2.42 -11.89
C GLY A 332 -3.37 -1.59 -10.90
N VAL A 333 -4.04 -0.70 -10.16
CA VAL A 333 -3.47 0.06 -9.05
C VAL A 333 -4.52 0.14 -7.96
N ALA A 334 -4.37 -0.64 -6.91
CA ALA A 334 -5.34 -0.77 -5.83
C ALA A 334 -5.67 0.58 -5.19
N TRP A 335 -4.65 1.34 -4.86
CA TRP A 335 -4.80 2.60 -4.13
C TRP A 335 -5.63 3.64 -4.89
N HIS A 336 -5.50 3.69 -6.22
CA HIS A 336 -6.20 4.63 -7.08
C HIS A 336 -7.38 4.02 -7.86
N GLY A 337 -7.88 2.88 -7.42
CA GLY A 337 -9.08 2.29 -7.99
C GLY A 337 -8.89 1.66 -9.36
N GLY A 338 -7.72 1.09 -9.63
CA GLY A 338 -7.50 0.21 -10.77
C GLY A 338 -6.77 0.82 -11.96
N THR A 339 -6.11 1.98 -11.85
CA THR A 339 -5.34 2.56 -12.96
C THR A 339 -4.00 3.17 -12.55
N ALA A 340 -2.95 2.85 -13.31
CA ALA A 340 -1.63 3.47 -13.16
C ALA A 340 -1.58 4.94 -13.61
N LYS A 341 -2.61 5.44 -14.27
CA LYS A 341 -2.65 6.84 -14.78
C LYS A 341 -2.54 7.88 -13.67
N ALA A 342 -2.98 7.55 -12.46
CA ALA A 342 -2.84 8.44 -11.30
C ALA A 342 -1.37 8.70 -10.91
N TRP A 343 -0.48 7.74 -11.19
CA TRP A 343 0.95 7.77 -10.89
C TRP A 343 1.82 8.18 -12.07
N ALA A 344 1.24 8.24 -13.24
CA ALA A 344 1.89 8.67 -14.47
C ALA A 344 1.19 9.90 -15.03
N ASN A 345 1.86 10.59 -15.96
CA ASN A 345 1.26 11.70 -16.71
C ASN A 345 0.83 12.91 -15.87
N THR A 346 1.39 13.08 -14.68
CA THR A 346 1.26 14.31 -13.90
C THR A 346 2.12 15.43 -14.51
N GLU A 347 1.93 16.69 -14.06
CA GLU A 347 2.76 17.82 -14.50
C GLU A 347 4.26 17.55 -14.30
N TYR A 348 4.63 16.93 -13.17
CA TYR A 348 6.02 16.63 -12.84
C TYR A 348 6.55 15.41 -13.61
N SER A 349 5.79 14.33 -13.68
CA SER A 349 6.25 13.12 -14.37
C SER A 349 6.45 13.39 -15.86
N ARG A 350 5.61 14.22 -16.50
CA ARG A 350 5.80 14.60 -17.91
C ARG A 350 7.13 15.34 -18.18
N LEU A 351 7.64 16.06 -17.19
CA LEU A 351 8.93 16.75 -17.31
C LEU A 351 10.12 15.85 -16.99
N LEU A 352 9.95 14.93 -16.05
CA LEU A 352 11.05 14.14 -15.49
C LEU A 352 11.21 12.78 -16.14
N ASP A 353 10.12 12.13 -16.53
CA ASP A 353 10.15 10.81 -17.18
C ASP A 353 11.06 10.75 -18.41
N PRO A 354 11.05 11.73 -19.35
CA PRO A 354 11.96 11.69 -20.49
C PRO A 354 13.43 11.74 -20.09
N VAL A 355 13.76 12.51 -19.03
CA VAL A 355 15.12 12.61 -18.51
C VAL A 355 15.53 11.30 -17.85
N CYS A 356 14.67 10.75 -16.99
CA CYS A 356 14.91 9.48 -16.31
C CYS A 356 15.08 8.35 -17.31
N ARG A 357 14.23 8.27 -18.35
CA ARG A 357 14.35 7.26 -19.42
C ARG A 357 15.69 7.38 -20.15
N SER A 358 16.11 8.58 -20.54
CA SER A 358 17.40 8.79 -21.20
C SER A 358 18.57 8.32 -20.34
N ILE A 359 18.49 8.50 -19.02
CA ILE A 359 19.53 8.04 -18.10
C ILE A 359 19.48 6.52 -17.95
N PHE A 360 18.29 5.93 -17.81
CA PHE A 360 18.11 4.46 -17.77
C PHE A 360 18.66 3.80 -19.02
N ASP A 361 18.33 4.31 -20.21
CA ASP A 361 18.84 3.81 -21.48
C ASP A 361 20.38 3.91 -21.55
N GLY A 362 20.94 5.02 -21.06
CA GLY A 362 22.37 5.22 -20.95
C GLY A 362 23.05 4.20 -20.02
N ILE A 363 22.47 3.93 -18.85
CA ILE A 363 22.97 2.93 -17.91
C ILE A 363 22.89 1.53 -18.50
N ALA A 364 21.76 1.17 -19.09
CA ALA A 364 21.55 -0.13 -19.74
C ALA A 364 22.58 -0.37 -20.85
N LEU A 365 22.84 0.65 -21.68
CA LEU A 365 23.86 0.59 -22.72
C LEU A 365 25.28 0.43 -22.15
N LEU A 366 25.62 1.14 -21.08
CA LEU A 366 26.91 1.02 -20.41
C LEU A 366 27.09 -0.36 -19.78
N LYS A 367 26.08 -0.91 -19.10
CA LYS A 367 26.10 -2.27 -18.55
C LYS A 367 26.36 -3.30 -19.64
N LYS A 368 25.65 -3.19 -20.76
CA LYS A 368 25.85 -4.09 -21.92
C LYS A 368 27.27 -4.03 -22.49
N ARG A 369 27.91 -2.84 -22.52
CA ARG A 369 29.26 -2.65 -23.05
C ARG A 369 30.37 -3.04 -22.09
N THR A 370 30.15 -2.92 -20.79
CA THR A 370 31.20 -3.08 -19.76
C THR A 370 31.07 -4.37 -18.96
N GLY A 371 30.03 -5.18 -19.22
CA GLY A 371 29.76 -6.41 -18.49
C GLY A 371 29.28 -6.19 -17.05
N GLY A 372 28.76 -5.00 -16.74
CA GLY A 372 28.32 -4.62 -15.41
C GLY A 372 29.51 -4.29 -14.46
N ARG A 373 29.53 -3.08 -13.95
CA ARG A 373 30.51 -2.65 -12.93
C ARG A 373 29.75 -2.17 -11.71
N LYS A 374 30.33 -2.37 -10.53
CA LYS A 374 29.76 -1.92 -9.26
C LYS A 374 29.39 -0.42 -9.28
N GLU A 375 30.22 0.41 -9.91
CA GLU A 375 29.96 1.85 -10.04
C GLU A 375 28.68 2.15 -10.85
N LEU A 376 28.33 1.31 -11.83
CA LEU A 376 27.08 1.44 -12.58
C LEU A 376 25.88 0.98 -11.75
N ASP A 377 26.05 -0.04 -10.93
CA ASP A 377 25.00 -0.49 -10.00
C ASP A 377 24.76 0.54 -8.90
N ASP A 378 25.82 1.15 -8.36
CA ASP A 378 25.72 2.21 -7.38
C ASP A 378 25.07 3.48 -8.00
N ALA A 379 25.41 3.83 -9.24
CA ALA A 379 24.78 4.92 -9.99
C ALA A 379 23.30 4.64 -10.25
N LEU A 380 22.94 3.41 -10.59
CA LEU A 380 21.55 3.00 -10.79
C LEU A 380 20.75 3.09 -9.48
N LYS A 381 21.31 2.62 -8.36
CA LYS A 381 20.69 2.76 -7.04
C LYS A 381 20.46 4.22 -6.67
N ALA A 382 21.44 5.07 -6.90
CA ALA A 382 21.31 6.50 -6.65
C ALA A 382 20.22 7.14 -7.52
N LEU A 383 20.20 6.81 -8.82
CA LEU A 383 19.24 7.35 -9.77
C LEU A 383 17.81 6.89 -9.48
N THR A 384 17.63 5.61 -9.21
CA THR A 384 16.30 5.08 -8.82
C THR A 384 15.85 5.70 -7.51
N SER A 385 16.74 5.98 -6.57
CA SER A 385 16.41 6.69 -5.32
C SER A 385 15.93 8.13 -5.56
N VAL A 386 16.45 8.81 -6.59
CA VAL A 386 16.00 10.16 -7.00
C VAL A 386 14.66 10.07 -7.77
N GLY A 387 14.54 9.11 -8.69
CA GLY A 387 13.34 8.93 -9.53
C GLY A 387 12.06 8.65 -8.72
N VAL A 388 12.18 7.97 -7.58
CA VAL A 388 11.03 7.69 -6.71
C VAL A 388 10.54 8.91 -5.96
N GLY A 389 11.44 9.77 -5.50
CA GLY A 389 11.02 11.04 -4.91
C GLY A 389 10.13 11.85 -5.86
N PHE A 390 10.30 11.67 -7.16
CA PHE A 390 9.51 12.34 -8.19
C PHE A 390 8.22 11.57 -8.55
N ALA A 391 8.25 10.25 -8.62
CA ALA A 391 7.04 9.44 -8.90
C ALA A 391 6.02 9.55 -7.75
N LEU A 392 6.48 9.49 -6.50
CA LEU A 392 5.64 9.68 -5.32
C LEU A 392 5.17 11.13 -5.13
N ALA A 393 6.01 12.13 -5.44
CA ALA A 393 5.60 13.53 -5.42
C ALA A 393 4.59 13.87 -6.53
N ALA A 394 4.62 13.11 -7.62
CA ALA A 394 3.69 13.27 -8.74
C ALA A 394 2.32 12.64 -8.45
N ALA A 395 2.26 11.63 -7.58
CA ALA A 395 1.01 11.01 -7.17
C ALA A 395 0.19 11.89 -6.23
N ALA A 396 0.84 12.78 -5.52
CA ALA A 396 0.14 13.71 -4.65
C ALA A 396 -0.12 15.02 -5.39
N ASP A 397 -1.35 15.27 -5.80
CA ASP A 397 -1.88 16.63 -5.89
C ASP A 397 -1.91 17.31 -4.49
N LEU A 398 -1.18 16.72 -3.55
CA LEU A 398 -1.00 17.20 -2.19
C LEU A 398 0.14 18.21 -2.18
N PRO A 399 0.01 19.33 -1.45
CA PRO A 399 1.06 20.33 -1.35
C PRO A 399 2.28 19.75 -0.61
N GLY A 400 3.19 19.17 -1.36
CA GLY A 400 4.50 18.78 -0.83
C GLY A 400 5.36 20.00 -0.50
N PRO A 401 6.43 19.86 0.30
CA PRO A 401 7.31 20.96 0.70
C PRO A 401 8.00 21.68 -0.47
N LEU A 402 7.85 21.21 -1.71
CA LEU A 402 8.39 21.83 -2.92
C LEU A 402 7.38 22.73 -3.67
N GLN A 403 6.12 22.80 -3.25
CA GLN A 403 5.19 23.78 -3.81
C GLN A 403 5.47 25.17 -3.21
N ARG A 404 6.35 25.91 -3.85
CA ARG A 404 6.41 27.37 -3.60
C ARG A 404 5.05 27.98 -3.98
N PRO A 405 4.52 28.91 -3.17
CA PRO A 405 3.28 29.59 -3.51
C PRO A 405 3.36 30.17 -4.92
N ARG A 406 2.39 29.88 -5.79
CA ARG A 406 2.31 30.38 -7.19
C ARG A 406 2.30 31.90 -7.31
N ASN A 407 2.27 32.65 -6.21
CA ASN A 407 2.15 34.12 -6.18
C ASN A 407 3.39 34.88 -5.69
N ALA A 408 4.55 34.24 -5.55
CA ALA A 408 5.77 34.98 -5.32
C ALA A 408 6.22 35.62 -6.65
N ARG A 409 5.71 36.82 -6.97
CA ARG A 409 6.27 37.66 -8.04
C ARG A 409 7.78 37.81 -7.77
N ARG A 410 8.59 37.44 -8.75
CA ARG A 410 10.01 37.80 -8.74
C ARG A 410 10.08 39.33 -8.66
N PRO A 411 10.86 39.91 -7.74
CA PRO A 411 11.08 41.35 -7.76
C PRO A 411 11.78 41.71 -9.08
N VAL A 412 11.21 42.64 -9.82
CA VAL A 412 11.81 43.19 -11.01
C VAL A 412 13.04 44.01 -10.54
N PRO A 413 14.24 43.82 -11.12
CA PRO A 413 15.40 44.64 -10.73
C PRO A 413 15.13 46.09 -11.10
N GLY A 414 15.01 46.95 -10.11
CA GLY A 414 14.88 48.37 -10.33
C GLY A 414 13.90 49.16 -9.47
N GLU A 415 13.02 48.52 -8.71
CA GLU A 415 12.10 49.27 -7.82
C GLU A 415 12.77 49.60 -6.48
N ARG A 416 13.02 50.91 -6.26
CA ARG A 416 13.41 51.48 -4.96
C ARG A 416 12.25 51.45 -4.00
N ILE A 417 12.31 50.64 -2.97
CA ILE A 417 11.34 50.65 -1.84
C ILE A 417 11.77 51.81 -0.90
N SER A 418 10.91 52.83 -0.83
CA SER A 418 11.05 53.87 0.20
C SER A 418 10.63 53.26 1.56
N ARG A 419 11.57 53.17 2.51
CA ARG A 419 11.27 52.87 3.89
C ARG A 419 10.56 54.06 4.54
N LYS A 420 9.34 53.85 4.96
CA LYS A 420 8.75 54.62 6.08
C LYS A 420 8.87 53.77 7.33
N SER A 421 9.54 54.32 8.31
CA SER A 421 9.66 53.83 9.67
C SER A 421 8.37 54.22 10.42
N ASP A 422 7.61 53.27 10.93
CA ASP A 422 6.77 53.48 12.11
C ASP A 422 6.83 52.18 12.93
N GLY A 423 7.19 52.36 14.18
CA GLY A 423 7.33 51.29 15.16
C GLY A 423 6.00 50.82 15.69
N GLU A 424 5.94 49.58 16.09
CA GLU A 424 5.35 49.09 17.36
C GLU A 424 5.24 47.58 17.40
N GLY A 425 5.64 47.00 18.49
CA GLY A 425 4.96 45.87 19.13
C GLY A 425 5.24 44.47 18.59
N TRP A 426 6.28 43.80 19.14
CA TRP A 426 6.43 42.36 19.05
C TRP A 426 5.44 41.67 19.99
N HIS A 427 4.41 41.00 19.47
CA HIS A 427 3.69 39.93 20.17
C HIS A 427 3.94 38.62 19.44
N SER A 428 4.43 37.67 20.22
CA SER A 428 4.63 36.27 19.87
C SER A 428 3.31 35.61 19.46
N GLY A 429 3.17 35.31 18.15
CA GLY A 429 2.08 34.51 17.60
C GLY A 429 2.64 33.43 16.71
N ALA A 430 2.39 32.18 17.05
CA ALA A 430 2.73 31.02 16.24
C ALA A 430 2.13 31.15 14.81
N PRO A 431 2.79 30.68 13.77
CA PRO A 431 2.26 30.75 12.43
C PRO A 431 1.01 29.88 12.27
N ARG A 432 -0.13 30.50 12.09
CA ARG A 432 -1.34 29.82 11.63
C ARG A 432 -1.09 29.41 10.16
N ALA A 433 -1.03 28.11 9.94
CA ALA A 433 -1.10 27.54 8.60
C ALA A 433 -2.47 27.92 7.98
N ILE A 434 -2.42 28.74 6.94
CA ILE A 434 -3.61 29.05 6.14
C ILE A 434 -3.75 27.90 5.13
N PHE A 435 -4.56 26.90 5.46
CA PHE A 435 -5.12 25.97 4.50
C PHE A 435 -6.61 26.28 4.34
N SER A 436 -6.93 27.18 3.44
CA SER A 436 -8.25 27.28 2.84
C SER A 436 -8.14 26.88 1.36
N GLY A 437 -8.12 25.59 1.12
CA GLY A 437 -8.28 24.98 -0.19
C GLY A 437 -9.48 24.05 -0.13
N THR A 438 -10.67 24.59 -0.45
CA THR A 438 -11.83 23.78 -0.79
C THR A 438 -11.45 22.91 -1.98
N TYR A 439 -11.45 21.59 -1.80
CA TYR A 439 -11.47 20.65 -2.91
C TYR A 439 -12.74 20.94 -3.71
N ALA A 440 -12.61 21.66 -4.80
CA ALA A 440 -13.63 21.73 -5.82
C ALA A 440 -13.60 20.40 -6.57
N ASP A 441 -14.70 19.67 -6.45
CA ASP A 441 -15.02 18.54 -7.32
C ASP A 441 -14.93 19.00 -8.78
N PRO A 442 -14.12 18.38 -9.65
CA PRO A 442 -13.97 18.85 -11.03
C PRO A 442 -15.12 18.43 -11.95
N ASP A 443 -16.23 17.90 -11.43
CA ASP A 443 -17.33 17.48 -12.29
C ASP A 443 -18.65 18.19 -11.97
N PRO A 444 -19.03 19.29 -12.72
CA PRO A 444 -20.29 19.99 -12.54
C PRO A 444 -21.48 19.33 -13.23
N LEU A 445 -21.37 18.13 -13.85
CA LEU A 445 -22.40 17.58 -14.73
C LEU A 445 -23.31 16.51 -14.12
N HIS A 446 -23.12 16.09 -12.88
CA HIS A 446 -24.04 15.15 -12.22
C HIS A 446 -24.66 15.74 -10.94
N ARG A 447 -25.55 16.73 -11.09
CA ARG A 447 -26.61 16.98 -10.13
C ARG A 447 -27.79 16.05 -10.46
N GLY A 448 -27.72 14.81 -10.01
CA GLY A 448 -28.79 13.86 -9.96
C GLY A 448 -28.91 13.34 -8.52
N GLU A 449 -30.13 13.40 -8.01
CA GLU A 449 -30.59 13.10 -6.67
C GLU A 449 -29.76 12.08 -5.90
N SER A 450 -29.47 12.44 -4.65
CA SER A 450 -28.80 11.62 -3.65
C SER A 450 -29.69 10.43 -3.24
N ASP A 451 -29.57 9.31 -3.93
CA ASP A 451 -30.02 8.02 -3.38
C ASP A 451 -28.97 7.55 -2.38
N GLU A 452 -29.24 7.74 -1.10
CA GLU A 452 -28.51 7.08 -0.04
C GLU A 452 -28.55 5.56 -0.25
N PRO A 453 -27.41 4.85 -0.23
CA PRO A 453 -27.43 3.40 -0.28
C PRO A 453 -27.92 2.86 1.08
N GLN A 454 -29.18 2.62 1.20
CA GLN A 454 -29.83 1.91 2.34
C GLN A 454 -29.35 0.44 2.47
N VAL A 455 -28.47 -0.03 1.63
CA VAL A 455 -28.10 -1.43 1.47
C VAL A 455 -27.34 -1.97 2.68
N PHE A 456 -26.47 -1.17 3.29
CA PHE A 456 -25.69 -1.65 4.44
C PHE A 456 -26.53 -1.82 5.72
N ARG A 457 -27.64 -1.08 5.84
CA ARG A 457 -28.58 -1.22 6.97
C ARG A 457 -29.57 -2.37 6.81
N ARG A 458 -29.90 -2.80 5.58
CA ARG A 458 -30.87 -3.90 5.37
C ARG A 458 -30.32 -5.28 5.66
N SER A 459 -29.03 -5.53 5.41
CA SER A 459 -28.44 -6.86 5.65
C SER A 459 -28.35 -7.21 7.15
N MET A 460 -28.28 -6.20 8.02
CA MET A 460 -28.27 -6.42 9.47
C MET A 460 -29.67 -6.46 10.12
N LYS A 461 -30.69 -5.85 9.50
CA LYS A 461 -32.05 -5.84 10.09
C LYS A 461 -32.95 -7.05 9.72
N GLN A 462 -32.60 -7.83 8.71
CA GLN A 462 -33.41 -8.97 8.31
C GLN A 462 -33.15 -10.27 9.09
N ARG A 463 -32.20 -10.33 10.00
CA ARG A 463 -31.95 -11.52 10.84
C ARG A 463 -32.40 -11.41 12.31
N GLY A 464 -33.22 -10.43 12.63
CA GLY A 464 -33.72 -10.21 14.00
C GLY A 464 -35.19 -10.57 14.22
N ARG A 465 -35.84 -11.35 13.35
CA ARG A 465 -37.18 -11.87 13.58
C ARG A 465 -37.36 -13.21 12.84
N ALA A 466 -37.03 -14.29 13.49
CA ALA A 466 -37.70 -15.60 13.49
C ALA A 466 -37.05 -16.47 14.56
#